data_bf74efcb7f5e409dafafd85ed783f2f9
#
_entry.id   bf74efcb7f5e409dafafd85ed783f2f9
#
_cell.length_a   1.000
_cell.length_b   1.000
_cell.length_c   1.000
_cell.angle_alpha   90.00
_cell.angle_beta   90.00
_cell.angle_gamma   90.00
#
_symmetry.space_group_name_H-M   'P 1'
#
loop_
_entity.id
_entity.type
_entity.pdbx_description
1 polymer ?
#
loop_
_entity_poly.entity_id
_entity_poly.type
_entity_poly.pdbx_seq_one_letter_code
_entity_poly.pdbx_strand_id
1 'polypeptide(L)'
;MNFVKTFNDCRPAKGQVALFWFGQAGFMFKTAGGRTIAIDPYFTDYVLHAEKLAGFKRLSPPPCEPDDIVLDYLLISHEHGDHFDQEAIRTLMANGRTQVYTNPVCAARMREMGLDMNRVHVCRKGERIALDEFELLGVDCDHGVLAPEALGFILDFGFTRVYYAGDTAPTWERLSVPMEIKPEVAILPINGAYGNLDGAQAADYAGRLGCRICVPCHFWTFPLHHGDPQQILDAIGESAPNCELRLLCQGEGFLL
;
A
#
# COMPACT_ATOMS: atom_id res chain seq x y z
N MET A 1 2.25 -20.95 -5.96
CA MET A 1 2.46 -20.07 -7.13
C MET A 1 3.84 -19.43 -6.98
N ASN A 2 4.65 -19.32 -8.02
CA ASN A 2 5.93 -18.59 -7.93
C ASN A 2 5.64 -17.11 -8.24
N PHE A 3 5.55 -16.29 -7.21
CA PHE A 3 5.23 -14.87 -7.31
C PHE A 3 6.21 -14.12 -8.23
N VAL A 4 7.51 -14.32 -8.03
CA VAL A 4 8.57 -13.65 -8.81
C VAL A 4 8.41 -13.92 -10.30
N LYS A 5 8.17 -15.19 -10.67
CA LYS A 5 7.92 -15.55 -12.06
C LYS A 5 6.64 -14.89 -12.58
N THR A 6 5.54 -14.98 -11.84
CA THR A 6 4.25 -14.40 -12.24
C THR A 6 4.35 -12.89 -12.43
N PHE A 7 4.96 -12.19 -11.46
CA PHE A 7 5.15 -10.74 -11.53
C PHE A 7 6.10 -10.34 -12.67
N ASN A 8 7.24 -11.03 -12.81
CA ASN A 8 8.21 -10.72 -13.87
C ASN A 8 7.67 -11.00 -15.26
N ASP A 9 6.88 -12.06 -15.45
CA ASP A 9 6.30 -12.43 -16.76
C ASP A 9 5.03 -11.63 -17.10
N CYS A 10 4.42 -10.96 -16.14
CA CYS A 10 3.23 -10.13 -16.37
C CYS A 10 3.54 -9.00 -17.37
N ARG A 11 2.69 -8.88 -18.39
CA ARG A 11 2.80 -7.85 -19.44
C ARG A 11 1.41 -7.22 -19.66
N PRO A 12 1.06 -6.23 -18.85
CA PRO A 12 -0.19 -5.50 -19.07
C PRO A 12 -0.20 -4.87 -20.47
N ALA A 13 -1.33 -4.92 -21.14
CA ALA A 13 -1.49 -4.23 -22.42
C ALA A 13 -1.59 -2.71 -22.22
N LYS A 14 -1.47 -1.95 -23.31
CA LYS A 14 -1.69 -0.50 -23.27
C LYS A 14 -3.09 -0.20 -22.71
N GLY A 15 -3.18 0.68 -21.73
CA GLY A 15 -4.42 0.98 -21.01
C GLY A 15 -4.74 -0.02 -19.89
N GLN A 16 -3.76 -0.79 -19.47
CA GLN A 16 -3.86 -1.68 -18.31
C GLN A 16 -2.69 -1.48 -17.35
N VAL A 17 -2.92 -1.77 -16.08
CA VAL A 17 -1.92 -1.91 -15.03
C VAL A 17 -2.23 -3.18 -14.23
N ALA A 18 -1.22 -3.96 -13.88
CA ALA A 18 -1.38 -5.10 -12.99
C ALA A 18 -1.20 -4.65 -11.54
N LEU A 19 -2.08 -5.13 -10.66
CA LEU A 19 -2.02 -4.94 -9.22
C LEU A 19 -1.86 -6.30 -8.55
N PHE A 20 -0.91 -6.42 -7.60
CA PHE A 20 -0.66 -7.62 -6.81
C PHE A 20 -0.64 -7.26 -5.33
N TRP A 21 -1.30 -8.06 -4.49
CA TRP A 21 -1.18 -7.92 -3.04
C TRP A 21 0.08 -8.66 -2.55
N PHE A 22 1.00 -7.91 -1.95
CA PHE A 22 2.25 -8.49 -1.44
C PHE A 22 2.10 -9.09 -0.02
N GLY A 23 0.99 -8.83 0.62
CA GLY A 23 0.73 -9.15 2.03
C GLY A 23 0.80 -7.91 2.92
N GLN A 24 0.26 -7.98 4.12
CA GLN A 24 0.11 -6.86 5.05
C GLN A 24 -0.55 -5.67 4.35
N ALA A 25 0.06 -4.51 4.39
CA ALA A 25 -0.34 -3.31 3.65
C ALA A 25 0.33 -3.22 2.26
N GLY A 26 1.20 -4.18 1.90
CA GLY A 26 2.07 -4.13 0.73
C GLY A 26 1.37 -4.43 -0.59
N PHE A 27 1.60 -3.59 -1.59
CA PHE A 27 1.12 -3.80 -2.97
C PHE A 27 2.22 -3.59 -3.98
N MET A 28 2.13 -4.32 -5.09
CA MET A 28 3.02 -4.15 -6.23
C MET A 28 2.23 -3.92 -7.51
N PHE A 29 2.73 -3.04 -8.35
CA PHE A 29 2.13 -2.73 -9.64
C PHE A 29 3.13 -2.96 -10.76
N LYS A 30 2.59 -3.32 -11.92
CA LYS A 30 3.35 -3.36 -13.16
C LYS A 30 2.59 -2.66 -14.26
N THR A 31 3.23 -1.69 -14.90
CA THR A 31 2.62 -0.90 -15.95
C THR A 31 2.82 -1.54 -17.33
N ALA A 32 2.11 -1.03 -18.33
CA ALA A 32 2.25 -1.48 -19.72
C ALA A 32 3.66 -1.22 -20.30
N GLY A 33 4.34 -0.15 -19.89
CA GLY A 33 5.73 0.13 -20.24
C GLY A 33 6.76 -0.67 -19.44
N GLY A 34 6.31 -1.49 -18.50
CA GLY A 34 7.14 -2.39 -17.71
C GLY A 34 7.72 -1.77 -16.44
N ARG A 35 7.25 -0.58 -16.03
CA ARG A 35 7.63 0.01 -14.73
C ARG A 35 7.07 -0.84 -13.60
N THR A 36 7.89 -0.97 -12.57
CA THR A 36 7.57 -1.73 -11.35
C THR A 36 7.48 -0.77 -10.17
N ILE A 37 6.33 -0.79 -9.48
CA ILE A 37 6.03 0.09 -8.36
C ILE A 37 5.70 -0.79 -7.16
N ALA A 38 6.20 -0.47 -5.98
CA ALA A 38 5.75 -1.06 -4.73
C ALA A 38 5.25 0.02 -3.77
N ILE A 39 4.22 -0.29 -3.00
CA ILE A 39 3.73 0.53 -1.89
C ILE A 39 3.85 -0.32 -0.63
N ASP A 40 4.50 0.21 0.40
CA ASP A 40 4.65 -0.37 1.75
C ASP A 40 4.97 -1.89 1.76
N PRO A 41 5.89 -2.41 0.93
CA PRO A 41 6.15 -3.83 0.86
C PRO A 41 6.89 -4.31 2.13
N TYR A 42 6.28 -5.24 2.86
CA TYR A 42 6.83 -5.81 4.08
C TYR A 42 7.42 -7.21 3.81
N PHE A 43 8.75 -7.31 3.79
CA PHE A 43 9.49 -8.52 3.43
C PHE A 43 9.96 -9.33 4.63
N THR A 44 10.36 -8.66 5.71
CA THR A 44 11.10 -9.28 6.83
C THR A 44 10.21 -9.49 8.06
N ASP A 45 10.84 -9.89 9.16
CA ASP A 45 10.23 -9.86 10.50
C ASP A 45 10.67 -8.59 11.27
N TYR A 46 10.89 -7.46 10.56
CA TYR A 46 11.42 -6.24 11.16
C TYR A 46 10.63 -5.78 12.40
N VAL A 47 9.29 -5.82 12.35
CA VAL A 47 8.46 -5.40 13.50
C VAL A 47 8.69 -6.34 14.69
N LEU A 48 8.77 -7.65 14.49
CA LEU A 48 9.13 -8.59 15.55
C LEU A 48 10.49 -8.27 16.15
N HIS A 49 11.48 -7.96 15.32
CA HIS A 49 12.84 -7.67 15.76
C HIS A 49 12.94 -6.33 16.52
N ALA A 50 12.21 -5.31 16.05
CA ALA A 50 12.16 -3.99 16.66
C ALA A 50 11.38 -3.99 17.98
N GLU A 51 10.15 -4.52 17.96
CA GLU A 51 9.23 -4.49 19.11
C GLU A 51 9.52 -5.60 20.13
N LYS A 52 10.16 -6.70 19.70
CA LYS A 52 10.46 -7.90 20.53
C LYS A 52 9.21 -8.55 21.14
N LEU A 53 8.09 -8.43 20.46
CA LEU A 53 6.80 -9.02 20.85
C LEU A 53 6.40 -10.13 19.89
N ALA A 54 6.22 -11.36 20.41
CA ALA A 54 5.84 -12.54 19.62
C ALA A 54 4.55 -12.33 18.80
N GLY A 55 3.66 -11.44 19.26
CA GLY A 55 2.44 -11.07 18.54
C GLY A 55 2.66 -10.38 17.20
N PHE A 56 3.87 -9.90 16.91
CA PHE A 56 4.26 -9.33 15.62
C PHE A 56 5.06 -10.31 14.74
N LYS A 57 5.09 -11.58 15.11
CA LYS A 57 5.64 -12.61 14.21
C LYS A 57 4.74 -12.76 12.99
N ARG A 58 5.33 -12.74 11.78
CA ARG A 58 4.57 -13.08 10.56
C ARG A 58 4.00 -14.49 10.64
N LEU A 59 2.74 -14.65 10.24
CA LEU A 59 2.05 -15.95 10.18
C LEU A 59 2.32 -16.69 8.85
N SER A 60 2.75 -15.94 7.81
CA SER A 60 3.11 -16.48 6.51
C SER A 60 4.40 -15.82 6.00
N PRO A 61 5.24 -16.54 5.23
CA PRO A 61 6.43 -15.95 4.62
C PRO A 61 6.03 -14.87 3.58
N PRO A 62 6.91 -13.91 3.27
CA PRO A 62 6.67 -13.01 2.14
C PRO A 62 6.62 -13.78 0.82
N PRO A 63 5.99 -13.24 -0.25
CA PRO A 63 5.94 -13.90 -1.55
C PRO A 63 7.31 -14.10 -2.23
N CYS A 64 8.30 -13.31 -1.85
CA CYS A 64 9.69 -13.38 -2.30
C CYS A 64 10.62 -12.64 -1.36
N GLU A 65 11.93 -12.79 -1.56
CA GLU A 65 12.96 -12.02 -0.85
C GLU A 65 13.19 -10.64 -1.54
N PRO A 66 13.77 -9.64 -0.82
CA PRO A 66 13.99 -8.30 -1.38
C PRO A 66 14.90 -8.25 -2.60
N ASP A 67 15.84 -9.21 -2.75
CA ASP A 67 16.78 -9.30 -3.88
C ASP A 67 16.21 -10.06 -5.09
N ASP A 68 15.06 -10.72 -4.94
CA ASP A 68 14.38 -11.41 -6.04
C ASP A 68 13.69 -10.46 -7.03
N ILE A 69 13.49 -9.19 -6.65
CA ILE A 69 12.77 -8.21 -7.46
C ILE A 69 13.56 -6.92 -7.63
N VAL A 70 13.28 -6.21 -8.72
CA VAL A 70 13.83 -4.90 -8.99
C VAL A 70 12.68 -3.91 -9.14
N LEU A 71 12.71 -2.84 -8.33
CA LEU A 71 11.71 -1.79 -8.35
C LEU A 71 12.23 -0.55 -9.09
N ASP A 72 11.35 0.10 -9.85
CA ASP A 72 11.59 1.45 -10.36
C ASP A 72 11.16 2.48 -9.31
N TYR A 73 10.02 2.25 -8.66
CA TYR A 73 9.44 3.14 -7.67
C TYR A 73 9.06 2.39 -6.39
N LEU A 74 9.41 2.97 -5.25
CA LEU A 74 9.04 2.50 -3.93
C LEU A 74 8.33 3.64 -3.19
N LEU A 75 7.06 3.44 -2.86
CA LEU A 75 6.24 4.38 -2.12
C LEU A 75 6.15 3.89 -0.67
N ILE A 76 6.40 4.78 0.29
CA ILE A 76 6.30 4.45 1.72
C ILE A 76 5.40 5.50 2.37
N SER A 77 4.29 5.02 2.93
CA SER A 77 3.24 5.87 3.50
C SER A 77 3.64 6.50 4.82
N HIS A 78 4.25 5.72 5.72
CA HIS A 78 4.67 6.19 7.04
C HIS A 78 5.75 5.30 7.67
N GLU A 79 6.21 5.69 8.86
CA GLU A 79 7.41 5.16 9.52
C GLU A 79 7.22 3.86 10.32
N HIS A 80 6.01 3.29 10.43
CA HIS A 80 5.83 2.00 11.11
C HIS A 80 6.54 0.87 10.35
N GLY A 81 7.06 -0.09 11.10
CA GLY A 81 7.98 -1.10 10.57
C GLY A 81 7.37 -2.05 9.55
N ASP A 82 6.06 -2.23 9.55
CA ASP A 82 5.31 -3.04 8.60
C ASP A 82 4.91 -2.30 7.30
N HIS A 83 5.24 -0.99 7.22
CA HIS A 83 5.15 -0.14 6.05
C HIS A 83 6.53 0.30 5.58
N PHE A 84 7.41 0.68 6.50
CA PHE A 84 8.80 1.01 6.27
C PHE A 84 9.71 -0.10 6.80
N ASP A 85 9.86 -1.17 6.04
CA ASP A 85 10.76 -2.29 6.36
C ASP A 85 12.22 -1.87 6.25
N GLN A 86 12.81 -1.50 7.39
CA GLN A 86 14.17 -0.96 7.46
C GLN A 86 15.25 -2.04 7.22
N GLU A 87 14.91 -3.32 7.35
CA GLU A 87 15.84 -4.42 7.02
C GLU A 87 15.88 -4.63 5.48
N ALA A 88 14.73 -4.52 4.78
CA ALA A 88 14.64 -4.73 3.34
C ALA A 88 15.11 -3.52 2.50
N ILE A 89 14.91 -2.28 2.98
CA ILE A 89 15.08 -1.06 2.17
C ILE A 89 16.45 -0.94 1.51
N ARG A 90 17.53 -1.37 2.20
CA ARG A 90 18.90 -1.32 1.65
C ARG A 90 19.03 -2.18 0.41
N THR A 91 18.49 -3.41 0.46
CA THR A 91 18.49 -4.36 -0.66
C THR A 91 17.64 -3.83 -1.81
N LEU A 92 16.44 -3.32 -1.52
CA LEU A 92 15.55 -2.74 -2.53
C LEU A 92 16.16 -1.54 -3.26
N MET A 93 17.04 -0.77 -2.59
CA MET A 93 17.74 0.37 -3.19
C MET A 93 19.10 0.01 -3.80
N ALA A 94 19.64 -1.19 -3.56
CA ALA A 94 21.00 -1.58 -3.98
C ALA A 94 21.15 -1.64 -5.51
N ASN A 95 20.06 -1.79 -6.26
CA ASN A 95 20.07 -1.80 -7.74
C ASN A 95 20.47 -0.46 -8.40
N GLY A 96 20.59 0.62 -7.62
CA GLY A 96 20.99 1.96 -8.08
C GLY A 96 19.94 2.74 -8.85
N ARG A 97 18.74 2.18 -9.09
CA ARG A 97 17.67 2.82 -9.89
C ARG A 97 16.38 3.12 -9.14
N THR A 98 16.06 2.36 -8.09
CA THR A 98 14.83 2.55 -7.29
C THR A 98 14.73 3.98 -6.79
N GLN A 99 13.67 4.69 -7.17
CA GLN A 99 13.32 6.00 -6.65
C GLN A 99 12.31 5.82 -5.52
N VAL A 100 12.57 6.41 -4.36
CA VAL A 100 11.71 6.31 -3.17
C VAL A 100 10.91 7.59 -3.00
N TYR A 101 9.60 7.47 -2.79
CA TYR A 101 8.70 8.57 -2.49
C TYR A 101 8.06 8.32 -1.13
N THR A 102 8.21 9.25 -0.21
CA THR A 102 7.80 9.03 1.18
C THR A 102 7.59 10.33 1.94
N ASN A 103 7.07 10.23 3.17
CA ASN A 103 6.89 11.35 4.06
C ASN A 103 8.22 11.87 4.64
N PRO A 104 8.24 13.08 5.28
CA PRO A 104 9.46 13.66 5.82
C PRO A 104 10.14 12.81 6.90
N VAL A 105 9.35 12.07 7.71
CA VAL A 105 9.86 11.26 8.83
C VAL A 105 10.64 10.06 8.30
N CYS A 106 10.09 9.31 7.35
CA CYS A 106 10.79 8.20 6.69
C CYS A 106 12.05 8.68 5.96
N ALA A 107 11.97 9.81 5.24
CA ALA A 107 13.13 10.39 4.56
C ALA A 107 14.25 10.76 5.55
N ALA A 108 13.93 11.28 6.74
CA ALA A 108 14.91 11.56 7.78
C ALA A 108 15.57 10.26 8.29
N ARG A 109 14.78 9.22 8.57
CA ARG A 109 15.30 7.91 8.96
C ARG A 109 16.20 7.28 7.89
N MET A 110 15.82 7.39 6.60
CA MET A 110 16.66 6.92 5.48
C MET A 110 18.01 7.62 5.44
N ARG A 111 18.04 8.93 5.73
CA ARG A 111 19.30 9.70 5.83
C ARG A 111 20.15 9.20 6.98
N GLU A 112 19.57 8.97 8.17
CA GLU A 112 20.26 8.41 9.33
C GLU A 112 20.82 7.01 9.05
N MET A 113 20.11 6.22 8.26
CA MET A 113 20.56 4.91 7.79
C MET A 113 21.68 4.99 6.73
N GLY A 114 22.03 6.18 6.23
CA GLY A 114 23.05 6.39 5.21
C GLY A 114 22.68 5.91 3.82
N LEU A 115 21.37 5.92 3.49
CA LEU A 115 20.90 5.59 2.14
C LEU A 115 21.21 6.74 1.15
N ASP A 116 21.19 6.42 -0.15
CA ASP A 116 21.43 7.39 -1.21
C ASP A 116 20.23 8.37 -1.32
N MET A 117 20.38 9.52 -0.69
CA MET A 117 19.34 10.56 -0.64
C MET A 117 19.04 11.25 -1.98
N ASN A 118 19.88 11.06 -3.01
CA ASN A 118 19.56 11.56 -4.36
C ASN A 118 18.37 10.82 -5.00
N ARG A 119 18.02 9.66 -4.43
CA ARG A 119 16.90 8.81 -4.89
C ARG A 119 15.73 8.80 -3.90
N VAL A 120 15.74 9.65 -2.88
CA VAL A 120 14.67 9.76 -1.87
C VAL A 120 13.99 11.11 -2.03
N HIS A 121 12.71 11.07 -2.37
CA HIS A 121 11.87 12.22 -2.64
C HIS A 121 10.81 12.35 -1.55
N VAL A 122 10.73 13.53 -0.95
CA VAL A 122 9.71 13.81 0.07
C VAL A 122 8.41 14.19 -0.61
N CYS A 123 7.35 13.42 -0.33
CA CYS A 123 5.99 13.74 -0.72
C CYS A 123 5.27 14.45 0.42
N ARG A 124 4.33 15.32 0.08
CA ARG A 124 3.45 16.02 1.02
C ARG A 124 1.99 15.87 0.60
N LYS A 125 1.10 16.03 1.58
CA LYS A 125 -0.35 16.07 1.34
C LYS A 125 -0.69 17.18 0.33
N GLY A 126 -1.46 16.83 -0.70
CA GLY A 126 -1.85 17.72 -1.80
C GLY A 126 -0.80 17.88 -2.90
N GLU A 127 0.39 17.30 -2.75
CA GLU A 127 1.46 17.39 -3.75
C GLU A 127 1.25 16.37 -4.87
N ARG A 128 1.27 16.86 -6.13
CA ARG A 128 1.21 16.03 -7.33
C ARG A 128 2.59 15.92 -7.95
N ILE A 129 3.00 14.70 -8.25
CA ILE A 129 4.31 14.38 -8.83
C ILE A 129 4.08 13.60 -10.11
N ALA A 130 4.43 14.20 -11.25
CA ALA A 130 4.38 13.51 -12.53
C ALA A 130 5.57 12.55 -12.66
N LEU A 131 5.26 11.28 -12.88
CA LEU A 131 6.23 10.22 -13.12
C LEU A 131 6.05 9.68 -14.55
N ASP A 132 6.94 8.76 -14.98
CA ASP A 132 6.99 8.35 -16.39
C ASP A 132 5.64 7.85 -16.95
N GLU A 133 4.90 7.04 -16.17
CA GLU A 133 3.69 6.37 -16.62
C GLU A 133 2.48 6.59 -15.71
N PHE A 134 2.61 7.40 -14.67
CA PHE A 134 1.53 7.75 -13.75
C PHE A 134 1.81 9.06 -13.03
N GLU A 135 0.77 9.67 -12.50
CA GLU A 135 0.89 10.77 -11.53
C GLU A 135 0.69 10.22 -10.11
N LEU A 136 1.57 10.61 -9.21
CA LEU A 136 1.46 10.31 -7.78
C LEU A 136 0.91 11.54 -7.06
N LEU A 137 -0.15 11.37 -6.27
CA LEU A 137 -0.67 12.40 -5.37
C LEU A 137 -0.62 11.89 -3.93
N GLY A 138 0.08 12.60 -3.06
CA GLY A 138 -0.02 12.41 -1.62
C GLY A 138 -1.36 12.95 -1.10
N VAL A 139 -2.11 12.12 -0.38
CA VAL A 139 -3.38 12.52 0.23
C VAL A 139 -3.36 12.35 1.74
N ASP A 140 -4.36 12.89 2.40
CA ASP A 140 -4.47 12.77 3.85
C ASP A 140 -4.71 11.31 4.26
N CYS A 141 -4.07 10.92 5.37
CA CYS A 141 -4.20 9.63 6.03
C CYS A 141 -4.28 9.93 7.53
N ASP A 142 -5.30 9.42 8.21
CA ASP A 142 -5.49 9.70 9.63
C ASP A 142 -4.98 8.54 10.49
N HIS A 143 -3.71 8.56 10.79
CA HIS A 143 -3.12 7.64 11.77
C HIS A 143 -2.87 8.31 13.13
N GLY A 144 -3.52 9.44 13.36
CA GLY A 144 -3.53 10.19 14.63
C GLY A 144 -2.13 10.56 15.11
N VAL A 145 -1.90 10.39 16.41
CA VAL A 145 -0.61 10.69 17.06
C VAL A 145 0.45 9.61 16.79
N LEU A 146 0.07 8.44 16.30
CA LEU A 146 0.99 7.34 16.02
C LEU A 146 1.89 7.64 14.82
N ALA A 147 1.34 8.28 13.78
CA ALA A 147 2.09 8.75 12.62
C ALA A 147 1.40 10.00 12.01
N PRO A 148 1.61 11.19 12.57
CA PRO A 148 0.90 12.41 12.15
C PRO A 148 1.24 12.85 10.72
N GLU A 149 2.40 12.43 10.19
CA GLU A 149 2.85 12.69 8.82
C GLU A 149 2.50 11.56 7.84
N ALA A 150 1.65 10.60 8.26
CA ALA A 150 1.23 9.50 7.39
C ALA A 150 0.53 10.02 6.13
N LEU A 151 0.78 9.33 5.01
CA LEU A 151 0.23 9.62 3.70
C LEU A 151 -0.61 8.45 3.19
N GLY A 152 -1.77 8.75 2.62
CA GLY A 152 -2.34 7.93 1.58
C GLY A 152 -1.77 8.34 0.22
N PHE A 153 -1.98 7.52 -0.79
CA PHE A 153 -1.54 7.79 -2.15
C PHE A 153 -2.67 7.60 -3.16
N ILE A 154 -2.72 8.47 -4.16
CA ILE A 154 -3.48 8.21 -5.39
C ILE A 154 -2.48 8.05 -6.52
N LEU A 155 -2.53 6.90 -7.21
CA LEU A 155 -1.81 6.64 -8.44
C LEU A 155 -2.77 6.83 -9.60
N ASP A 156 -2.57 7.86 -10.40
CA ASP A 156 -3.36 8.14 -11.60
C ASP A 156 -2.60 7.67 -12.85
N PHE A 157 -3.06 6.57 -13.45
CA PHE A 157 -2.50 6.00 -14.68
C PHE A 157 -3.14 6.61 -15.94
N GLY A 158 -3.99 7.64 -15.79
CA GLY A 158 -4.70 8.28 -16.89
C GLY A 158 -5.99 7.56 -17.34
N PHE A 159 -6.00 6.23 -17.29
CA PHE A 159 -7.17 5.40 -17.62
C PHE A 159 -7.82 4.77 -16.38
N THR A 160 -7.13 4.71 -15.27
CA THR A 160 -7.63 4.25 -13.96
C THR A 160 -6.88 4.95 -12.84
N ARG A 161 -7.54 5.14 -11.70
CA ARG A 161 -6.97 5.72 -10.48
C ARG A 161 -7.10 4.72 -9.35
N VAL A 162 -6.00 4.52 -8.65
CA VAL A 162 -5.93 3.65 -7.48
C VAL A 162 -5.67 4.52 -6.25
N TYR A 163 -6.57 4.48 -5.28
CA TYR A 163 -6.38 5.07 -3.97
C TYR A 163 -5.87 4.01 -3.00
N TYR A 164 -4.74 4.28 -2.39
CA TYR A 164 -4.16 3.53 -1.29
C TYR A 164 -4.34 4.37 -0.02
N ALA A 165 -5.11 3.88 0.95
CA ALA A 165 -5.48 4.66 2.12
C ALA A 165 -4.35 4.77 3.16
N GLY A 166 -3.39 3.84 3.17
CA GLY A 166 -2.46 3.67 4.28
C GLY A 166 -3.18 3.18 5.54
N ASP A 167 -2.57 3.40 6.70
CA ASP A 167 -3.17 3.12 8.01
C ASP A 167 -4.03 4.30 8.43
N THR A 168 -5.34 4.19 8.27
CA THR A 168 -6.26 5.32 8.45
C THR A 168 -7.45 5.00 9.33
N ALA A 169 -7.85 5.98 10.15
CA ALA A 169 -9.05 5.99 10.95
C ALA A 169 -10.30 6.31 10.10
N PRO A 170 -11.51 6.00 10.59
CA PRO A 170 -12.78 6.33 9.92
C PRO A 170 -13.12 7.82 10.04
N THR A 171 -12.20 8.70 9.63
CA THR A 171 -12.33 10.15 9.69
C THR A 171 -12.76 10.68 8.32
N TRP A 172 -14.07 10.79 8.13
CA TRP A 172 -14.69 11.12 6.84
C TRP A 172 -14.25 12.47 6.27
N GLU A 173 -13.98 13.45 7.12
CA GLU A 173 -13.55 14.80 6.75
C GLU A 173 -12.22 14.79 5.99
N ARG A 174 -11.40 13.77 6.23
CA ARG A 174 -10.10 13.61 5.57
C ARG A 174 -10.19 12.93 4.20
N LEU A 175 -11.37 12.42 3.84
CA LEU A 175 -11.65 11.82 2.53
C LEU A 175 -11.98 12.82 1.42
N SER A 176 -12.04 14.12 1.71
CA SER A 176 -12.50 15.12 0.74
C SER A 176 -11.77 15.03 -0.61
N VAL A 177 -10.44 14.91 -0.60
CA VAL A 177 -9.63 14.81 -1.82
C VAL A 177 -9.86 13.49 -2.57
N PRO A 178 -9.76 12.29 -1.94
CA PRO A 178 -10.12 11.03 -2.59
C PRO A 178 -11.55 11.01 -3.16
N MET A 179 -12.53 11.54 -2.42
CA MET A 179 -13.93 11.60 -2.88
C MET A 179 -14.13 12.52 -4.09
N GLU A 180 -13.40 13.64 -4.18
CA GLU A 180 -13.43 14.54 -5.33
C GLU A 180 -12.81 13.88 -6.56
N ILE A 181 -11.69 13.17 -6.38
CA ILE A 181 -10.96 12.48 -7.46
C ILE A 181 -11.71 11.25 -7.96
N LYS A 182 -12.52 10.59 -7.12
CA LYS A 182 -13.31 9.40 -7.44
C LYS A 182 -12.44 8.28 -8.01
N PRO A 183 -11.58 7.65 -7.20
CA PRO A 183 -10.74 6.54 -7.65
C PRO A 183 -11.62 5.34 -8.05
N GLU A 184 -11.26 4.66 -9.13
CA GLU A 184 -11.90 3.42 -9.53
C GLU A 184 -11.62 2.27 -8.57
N VAL A 185 -10.44 2.27 -7.95
CA VAL A 185 -9.98 1.24 -7.02
C VAL A 185 -9.61 1.88 -5.70
N ALA A 186 -10.09 1.30 -4.59
CA ALA A 186 -9.68 1.67 -3.24
C ALA A 186 -9.01 0.47 -2.55
N ILE A 187 -7.82 0.70 -2.01
CA ILE A 187 -7.09 -0.24 -1.17
C ILE A 187 -7.22 0.24 0.28
N LEU A 188 -7.87 -0.55 1.12
CA LEU A 188 -8.29 -0.14 2.46
C LEU A 188 -7.81 -1.12 3.53
N PRO A 189 -7.24 -0.65 4.66
CA PRO A 189 -6.90 -1.51 5.78
C PRO A 189 -8.17 -2.03 6.46
N ILE A 190 -8.12 -3.26 7.02
CA ILE A 190 -9.25 -3.87 7.74
C ILE A 190 -8.85 -4.50 9.07
N ASN A 191 -7.70 -4.13 9.63
CA ASN A 191 -7.21 -4.71 10.88
C ASN A 191 -7.98 -4.27 12.13
N GLY A 192 -8.72 -3.15 12.10
CA GLY A 192 -9.56 -2.68 13.21
C GLY A 192 -8.82 -2.36 14.50
N ALA A 193 -7.51 -2.10 14.42
CA ALA A 193 -6.64 -1.83 15.57
C ALA A 193 -5.76 -0.60 15.32
N TYR A 194 -5.23 -0.04 16.39
CA TYR A 194 -4.39 1.18 16.37
C TYR A 194 -5.05 2.37 15.65
N GLY A 195 -6.39 2.42 15.70
CA GLY A 195 -7.18 3.46 15.04
C GLY A 195 -7.54 3.18 13.58
N ASN A 196 -7.03 2.12 12.97
CA ASN A 196 -7.34 1.77 11.59
C ASN A 196 -8.79 1.30 11.41
N LEU A 197 -9.28 1.37 10.18
CA LEU A 197 -10.58 0.83 9.79
C LEU A 197 -10.69 -0.66 10.15
N ASP A 198 -11.85 -1.07 10.61
CA ASP A 198 -12.28 -2.47 10.57
C ASP A 198 -12.97 -2.77 9.23
N GLY A 199 -13.36 -4.04 9.02
CA GLY A 199 -13.95 -4.47 7.75
C GLY A 199 -15.28 -3.76 7.43
N ALA A 200 -16.12 -3.50 8.43
CA ALA A 200 -17.40 -2.80 8.22
C ALA A 200 -17.19 -1.31 7.90
N GLN A 201 -16.25 -0.67 8.57
CA GLN A 201 -15.86 0.71 8.30
C GLN A 201 -15.21 0.85 6.91
N ALA A 202 -14.40 -0.13 6.49
CA ALA A 202 -13.82 -0.15 5.15
C ALA A 202 -14.91 -0.29 4.05
N ALA A 203 -15.97 -1.07 4.30
CA ALA A 203 -17.11 -1.16 3.40
C ALA A 203 -17.85 0.19 3.26
N ASP A 204 -18.10 0.89 4.39
CA ASP A 204 -18.69 2.24 4.35
C ASP A 204 -17.76 3.25 3.64
N TYR A 205 -16.45 3.12 3.85
CA TYR A 205 -15.44 3.93 3.19
C TYR A 205 -15.49 3.75 1.65
N ALA A 206 -15.56 2.50 1.19
CA ALA A 206 -15.69 2.18 -0.23
C ALA A 206 -16.98 2.75 -0.84
N GLY A 207 -18.10 2.68 -0.10
CA GLY A 207 -19.38 3.28 -0.50
C GLY A 207 -19.31 4.79 -0.65
N ARG A 208 -18.69 5.49 0.30
CA ARG A 208 -18.51 6.96 0.26
C ARG A 208 -17.58 7.40 -0.87
N LEU A 209 -16.53 6.66 -1.14
CA LEU A 209 -15.63 6.90 -2.29
C LEU A 209 -16.34 6.67 -3.63
N GLY A 210 -17.36 5.80 -3.65
CA GLY A 210 -18.02 5.36 -4.88
C GLY A 210 -17.07 4.59 -5.80
N CYS A 211 -16.07 3.90 -5.25
CA CYS A 211 -15.12 3.12 -6.02
C CYS A 211 -15.78 1.89 -6.64
N ARG A 212 -15.29 1.48 -7.80
CA ARG A 212 -15.77 0.28 -8.50
C ARG A 212 -15.20 -1.01 -7.93
N ILE A 213 -13.99 -0.96 -7.38
CA ILE A 213 -13.28 -2.09 -6.79
C ILE A 213 -12.74 -1.69 -5.43
N CYS A 214 -13.02 -2.52 -4.41
CA CYS A 214 -12.40 -2.43 -3.09
C CYS A 214 -11.47 -3.63 -2.89
N VAL A 215 -10.22 -3.35 -2.51
CA VAL A 215 -9.21 -4.36 -2.19
C VAL A 215 -8.84 -4.19 -0.71
N PRO A 216 -9.28 -5.06 0.18
CA PRO A 216 -8.90 -5.01 1.59
C PRO A 216 -7.45 -5.46 1.78
N CYS A 217 -6.80 -4.89 2.78
CA CYS A 217 -5.43 -5.24 3.18
C CYS A 217 -5.25 -5.15 4.69
N HIS A 218 -4.03 -5.34 5.16
CA HIS A 218 -3.64 -5.24 6.56
C HIS A 218 -4.37 -6.24 7.45
N PHE A 219 -4.40 -7.52 7.02
CA PHE A 219 -5.02 -8.61 7.76
C PHE A 219 -4.19 -9.90 7.69
N TRP A 220 -4.34 -10.75 8.70
CA TRP A 220 -3.75 -12.09 8.84
C TRP A 220 -2.21 -12.17 8.76
N THR A 221 -1.52 -11.05 8.83
CA THR A 221 -0.05 -11.06 8.83
C THR A 221 0.50 -11.35 10.21
N PHE A 222 -0.10 -10.79 11.24
CA PHE A 222 0.32 -10.91 12.63
C PHE A 222 -0.76 -11.55 13.51
N PRO A 223 -0.39 -12.27 14.60
CA PRO A 223 -1.33 -12.66 15.65
C PRO A 223 -2.04 -11.46 16.29
N LEU A 224 -1.29 -10.38 16.57
CA LEU A 224 -1.88 -9.12 17.04
C LEU A 224 -2.56 -8.40 15.87
N HIS A 225 -3.71 -7.75 16.15
CA HIS A 225 -4.51 -6.99 15.19
C HIS A 225 -4.64 -7.66 13.81
N HIS A 226 -5.02 -8.91 13.83
CA HIS A 226 -5.03 -9.79 12.65
C HIS A 226 -6.10 -9.45 11.61
N GLY A 227 -7.04 -8.54 11.90
CA GLY A 227 -8.16 -8.20 11.03
C GLY A 227 -9.17 -9.34 10.84
N ASP A 228 -10.37 -8.99 10.38
CA ASP A 228 -11.42 -9.97 10.09
C ASP A 228 -12.07 -9.70 8.73
N PRO A 229 -11.64 -10.40 7.66
CA PRO A 229 -12.25 -10.27 6.34
C PRO A 229 -13.73 -10.58 6.26
N GLN A 230 -14.30 -11.32 7.24
CA GLN A 230 -15.74 -11.61 7.27
C GLN A 230 -16.55 -10.33 7.45
N GLN A 231 -16.04 -9.36 8.24
CA GLN A 231 -16.75 -8.09 8.48
C GLN A 231 -16.98 -7.29 7.19
N ILE A 232 -15.99 -7.21 6.29
CA ILE A 232 -16.17 -6.51 5.02
C ILE A 232 -17.07 -7.29 4.06
N LEU A 233 -16.99 -8.65 4.05
CA LEU A 233 -17.89 -9.50 3.27
C LEU A 233 -19.36 -9.31 3.67
N ASP A 234 -19.63 -9.19 4.96
CA ASP A 234 -20.99 -9.02 5.48
C ASP A 234 -21.55 -7.61 5.19
N ALA A 235 -20.68 -6.59 5.19
CA ALA A 235 -21.11 -5.19 5.09
C ALA A 235 -21.13 -4.63 3.66
N ILE A 236 -20.27 -5.12 2.74
CA ILE A 236 -20.01 -4.47 1.45
C ILE A 236 -21.27 -4.39 0.55
N GLY A 237 -22.13 -5.42 0.60
CA GLY A 237 -23.34 -5.48 -0.21
C GLY A 237 -24.37 -4.39 0.14
N GLU A 238 -24.40 -3.94 1.39
CA GLU A 238 -25.27 -2.86 1.86
C GLU A 238 -24.58 -1.50 1.71
N SER A 239 -23.33 -1.39 2.17
CA SER A 239 -22.60 -0.11 2.23
C SER A 239 -22.12 0.36 0.87
N ALA A 240 -21.75 -0.55 -0.03
CA ALA A 240 -21.22 -0.24 -1.35
C ALA A 240 -21.74 -1.22 -2.43
N PRO A 241 -23.06 -1.22 -2.73
CA PRO A 241 -23.71 -2.25 -3.55
C PRO A 241 -23.21 -2.33 -5.00
N ASN A 242 -22.56 -1.29 -5.51
CA ASN A 242 -21.97 -1.26 -6.86
C ASN A 242 -20.45 -1.50 -6.86
N CYS A 243 -19.86 -1.79 -5.71
CA CYS A 243 -18.44 -2.01 -5.56
C CYS A 243 -18.14 -3.52 -5.60
N GLU A 244 -17.21 -3.93 -6.44
CA GLU A 244 -16.68 -5.28 -6.47
C GLU A 244 -15.64 -5.43 -5.35
N LEU A 245 -15.87 -6.34 -4.41
CA LEU A 245 -14.88 -6.71 -3.41
C LEU A 245 -13.88 -7.70 -4.01
N ARG A 246 -12.60 -7.33 -4.03
CA ARG A 246 -11.48 -8.21 -4.45
C ARG A 246 -10.68 -8.65 -3.23
N LEU A 247 -11.07 -9.77 -2.66
CA LEU A 247 -10.32 -10.42 -1.58
C LEU A 247 -9.21 -11.28 -2.22
N LEU A 248 -7.95 -10.90 -1.97
CA LEU A 248 -6.78 -11.52 -2.58
C LEU A 248 -6.05 -12.42 -1.58
N CYS A 249 -5.44 -13.48 -2.07
CA CYS A 249 -4.38 -14.19 -1.35
C CYS A 249 -3.05 -13.44 -1.53
N GLN A 250 -2.15 -13.61 -0.57
CA GLN A 250 -0.80 -13.05 -0.66
C GLN A 250 -0.08 -13.55 -1.92
N GLY A 251 0.43 -12.63 -2.72
CA GLY A 251 1.04 -12.90 -4.03
C GLY A 251 0.06 -12.99 -5.19
N GLU A 252 -1.24 -12.92 -4.95
CA GLU A 252 -2.26 -12.87 -6.00
C GLU A 252 -2.40 -11.46 -6.57
N GLY A 253 -2.80 -11.38 -7.85
CA GLY A 253 -3.00 -10.09 -8.52
C GLY A 253 -3.97 -10.21 -9.70
N PHE A 254 -4.34 -9.05 -10.24
CA PHE A 254 -5.25 -8.92 -11.38
C PHE A 254 -4.90 -7.69 -12.24
N LEU A 255 -5.51 -7.60 -13.41
CA LEU A 255 -5.39 -6.44 -14.32
C LEU A 255 -6.52 -5.43 -14.07
N LEU A 256 -6.13 -4.17 -14.07
CA LEU A 256 -7.01 -3.00 -14.07
C LEU A 256 -7.07 -2.38 -15.44
#